data_9bcbd39546ba3907948e14e9babb702c
#
_entry.id   9bcbd39546ba3907948e14e9babb702c
#
_cell.length_a   1.000
_cell.length_b   1.000
_cell.length_c   1.000
_cell.angle_alpha   90.00
_cell.angle_beta   90.00
_cell.angle_gamma   90.00
#
_symmetry.space_group_name_H-M   'P 1'
#
loop_
_entity.id
_entity.type
_entity.pdbx_description
1 polymer ?
#
loop_
_entity_poly.entity_id
_entity_poly.type
_entity_poly.pdbx_seq_one_letter_code
_entity_poly.pdbx_strand_id
1 'polypeptide(L)'
;MKIRRAKASDAARCAEISCVRTAAELRKLLRKDDTQWLVIEDDNGVVVGLGIINFWAWNKMAWIWDLWVDNSERGKGYGSALLKGMLKAAKKAGARVMMDFDTPNPHASSLVRLLINNGFRVCGTNDRWFADQKNATAVFYGYDL
;
A
#
# COMPACT_ATOMS: atom_id res chain seq x y z
N MET A 1 1.71 4.00 -18.53
CA MET A 1 1.74 3.69 -17.06
C MET A 1 3.04 4.17 -16.44
N LYS A 2 3.02 5.13 -15.52
CA LYS A 2 4.22 5.72 -14.89
C LYS A 2 4.08 5.78 -13.38
N ILE A 3 5.13 5.37 -12.63
CA ILE A 3 5.18 5.45 -11.17
C ILE A 3 6.16 6.53 -10.77
N ARG A 4 5.76 7.38 -9.82
CA ARG A 4 6.59 8.45 -9.27
C ARG A 4 6.29 8.72 -7.80
N ARG A 5 7.15 9.47 -7.13
CA ARG A 5 6.83 10.04 -5.82
C ARG A 5 5.66 11.01 -5.94
N ALA A 6 4.78 10.98 -4.94
CA ALA A 6 3.67 11.90 -4.84
C ALA A 6 4.14 13.34 -4.57
N LYS A 7 3.33 14.29 -4.98
CA LYS A 7 3.46 15.73 -4.70
C LYS A 7 2.26 16.21 -3.88
N ALA A 8 2.36 17.36 -3.27
CA ALA A 8 1.25 17.96 -2.52
C ALA A 8 0.00 18.19 -3.40
N SER A 9 0.19 18.44 -4.70
CA SER A 9 -0.89 18.61 -5.68
C SER A 9 -1.68 17.31 -5.93
N ASP A 10 -1.11 16.14 -5.68
CA ASP A 10 -1.79 14.86 -5.90
C ASP A 10 -2.80 14.54 -4.79
N ALA A 11 -2.73 15.25 -3.65
CA ALA A 11 -3.46 14.89 -2.44
C ALA A 11 -4.98 14.88 -2.61
N ALA A 12 -5.56 15.81 -3.38
CA ALA A 12 -7.00 15.85 -3.62
C ALA A 12 -7.45 14.60 -4.39
N ARG A 13 -6.78 14.30 -5.50
CA ARG A 13 -7.11 13.14 -6.33
C ARG A 13 -6.89 11.82 -5.58
N CYS A 14 -5.81 11.71 -4.81
CA CYS A 14 -5.54 10.53 -4.01
C CYS A 14 -6.56 10.32 -2.88
N ALA A 15 -7.09 11.39 -2.29
CA ALA A 15 -8.17 11.30 -1.30
C ALA A 15 -9.48 10.76 -1.91
N GLU A 16 -9.79 11.13 -3.15
CA GLU A 16 -10.93 10.57 -3.89
C GLU A 16 -10.75 9.06 -4.13
N ILE A 17 -9.54 8.62 -4.52
CA ILE A 17 -9.24 7.22 -4.81
C ILE A 17 -9.29 6.36 -3.55
N SER A 18 -8.67 6.81 -2.44
CA SER A 18 -8.55 6.00 -1.22
C SER A 18 -9.83 5.92 -0.41
N CYS A 19 -10.67 6.95 -0.44
CA CYS A 19 -11.89 7.08 0.36
C CYS A 19 -11.71 6.95 1.89
N VAL A 20 -10.48 6.77 2.39
CA VAL A 20 -10.15 6.57 3.82
C VAL A 20 -9.24 7.66 4.38
N ARG A 21 -8.65 8.50 3.53
CA ARG A 21 -7.78 9.60 3.93
C ARG A 21 -8.22 10.91 3.31
N THR A 22 -8.14 11.96 4.09
CA THR A 22 -8.33 13.33 3.58
C THR A 22 -7.08 13.83 2.85
N ALA A 23 -7.25 14.81 1.97
CA ALA A 23 -6.12 15.47 1.31
C ALA A 23 -5.15 16.14 2.31
N ALA A 24 -5.66 16.62 3.44
CA ALA A 24 -4.85 17.22 4.51
C ALA A 24 -3.94 16.18 5.18
N GLU A 25 -4.48 14.99 5.50
CA GLU A 25 -3.71 13.87 6.06
C GLU A 25 -2.63 13.40 5.09
N LEU A 26 -2.97 13.25 3.80
CA LEU A 26 -2.00 12.86 2.77
C LEU A 26 -0.86 13.87 2.66
N ARG A 27 -1.14 15.18 2.69
CA ARG A 27 -0.08 16.20 2.69
C ARG A 27 0.84 16.15 3.90
N LYS A 28 0.32 15.75 5.08
CA LYS A 28 1.14 15.55 6.28
C LYS A 28 2.13 14.40 6.12
N LEU A 29 1.76 13.33 5.41
CA LEU A 29 2.64 12.18 5.17
C LEU A 29 3.88 12.54 4.33
N LEU A 30 3.80 13.54 3.44
CA LEU A 30 4.96 14.00 2.65
C LEU A 30 6.10 14.58 3.51
N ARG A 31 5.82 14.95 4.77
CA ARG A 31 6.78 15.55 5.71
C ARG A 31 7.39 14.54 6.68
N LYS A 32 6.98 13.26 6.59
CA LYS A 32 7.48 12.21 7.47
C LYS A 32 8.67 11.51 6.83
N ASP A 33 9.78 11.42 7.55
CA ASP A 33 11.02 10.78 7.09
C ASP A 33 10.89 9.25 7.01
N ASP A 34 9.98 8.68 7.82
CA ASP A 34 9.69 7.24 7.85
C ASP A 34 8.62 6.80 6.86
N THR A 35 8.21 7.68 5.97
CA THR A 35 7.09 7.40 5.05
C THR A 35 7.45 7.76 3.61
N GLN A 36 7.09 6.90 2.68
CA GLN A 36 7.18 7.19 1.25
C GLN A 36 5.83 7.00 0.58
N TRP A 37 5.40 8.02 -0.14
CA TRP A 37 4.15 8.00 -0.88
C TRP A 37 4.42 8.02 -2.38
N LEU A 38 3.90 7.00 -3.09
CA LEU A 38 3.98 6.82 -4.54
C LEU A 38 2.60 6.98 -5.16
N VAL A 39 2.58 7.47 -6.39
CA VAL A 39 1.40 7.46 -7.25
C VAL A 39 1.71 6.76 -8.56
N ILE A 40 0.66 6.19 -9.19
CA ILE A 40 0.73 5.65 -10.53
C ILE A 40 -0.19 6.47 -11.44
N GLU A 41 0.35 6.86 -12.60
CA GLU A 41 -0.35 7.59 -13.65
C GLU A 41 -0.68 6.65 -14.81
N ASP A 42 -1.80 6.90 -15.45
CA ASP A 42 -2.14 6.31 -16.76
C ASP A 42 -1.29 6.92 -17.89
N ASP A 43 -1.61 6.55 -19.13
CA ASP A 43 -0.86 7.03 -20.29
C ASP A 43 -1.17 8.51 -20.64
N ASN A 44 -2.22 9.07 -20.06
CA ASN A 44 -2.59 10.50 -20.19
C ASN A 44 -2.02 11.36 -19.04
N GLY A 45 -1.27 10.74 -18.09
CA GLY A 45 -0.70 11.45 -16.94
C GLY A 45 -1.70 11.68 -15.80
N VAL A 46 -2.84 11.00 -15.81
CA VAL A 46 -3.84 11.09 -14.75
C VAL A 46 -3.47 10.12 -13.63
N VAL A 47 -3.48 10.58 -12.37
CA VAL A 47 -3.26 9.71 -11.21
C VAL A 47 -4.44 8.77 -11.05
N VAL A 48 -4.18 7.47 -11.12
CA VAL A 48 -5.16 6.37 -11.03
C VAL A 48 -4.93 5.45 -9.85
N GLY A 49 -3.88 5.66 -9.06
CA GLY A 49 -3.62 4.89 -7.86
C GLY A 49 -2.55 5.50 -6.98
N LEU A 50 -2.54 5.07 -5.72
CA LEU A 50 -1.57 5.49 -4.71
C LEU A 50 -1.10 4.32 -3.85
N GLY A 51 0.15 4.40 -3.40
CA GLY A 51 0.76 3.48 -2.44
C GLY A 51 1.54 4.23 -1.39
N ILE A 52 1.34 3.90 -0.13
CA ILE A 52 2.05 4.51 1.01
C ILE A 52 2.82 3.42 1.74
N ILE A 53 4.12 3.65 1.91
CA ILE A 53 5.06 2.77 2.60
C ILE A 53 5.47 3.47 3.89
N ASN A 54 5.38 2.77 5.01
CA ASN A 54 5.98 3.20 6.27
C ASN A 54 7.19 2.32 6.61
N PHE A 55 8.30 2.95 7.02
CA PHE A 55 9.56 2.27 7.30
C PHE A 55 9.83 2.16 8.79
N TRP A 56 10.13 0.95 9.24
CA TRP A 56 10.55 0.66 10.60
C TRP A 56 12.05 0.39 10.61
N ALA A 57 12.83 1.45 10.84
CA ALA A 57 14.29 1.43 10.72
C ALA A 57 14.96 0.41 11.64
N TRP A 58 14.44 0.20 12.85
CA TRP A 58 15.03 -0.68 13.88
C TRP A 58 15.10 -2.16 13.44
N ASN A 59 14.16 -2.64 12.62
CA ASN A 59 14.12 -4.03 12.13
C ASN A 59 14.23 -4.12 10.60
N LYS A 60 14.50 -3.01 9.92
CA LYS A 60 14.60 -2.91 8.45
C LYS A 60 13.36 -3.43 7.73
N MET A 61 12.18 -3.15 8.28
CA MET A 61 10.90 -3.54 7.73
C MET A 61 10.21 -2.36 7.05
N ALA A 62 9.49 -2.64 5.98
CA ALA A 62 8.57 -1.72 5.33
C ALA A 62 7.15 -2.25 5.47
N TRP A 63 6.20 -1.38 5.76
CA TRP A 63 4.77 -1.70 5.82
C TRP A 63 4.04 -1.02 4.67
N ILE A 64 3.14 -1.74 4.01
CA ILE A 64 2.14 -1.15 3.13
C ILE A 64 1.06 -0.53 4.01
N TRP A 65 1.00 0.80 4.09
CA TRP A 65 -0.05 1.50 4.81
C TRP A 65 -1.29 1.72 3.97
N ASP A 66 -1.09 1.98 2.68
CA ASP A 66 -2.15 2.17 1.72
C ASP A 66 -1.71 1.62 0.36
N LEU A 67 -2.62 0.96 -0.33
CA LEU A 67 -2.49 0.52 -1.71
C LEU A 67 -3.87 0.57 -2.36
N TRP A 68 -4.11 1.63 -3.13
CA TRP A 68 -5.40 1.88 -3.75
C TRP A 68 -5.27 2.13 -5.24
N VAL A 69 -6.23 1.62 -6.00
CA VAL A 69 -6.42 1.92 -7.42
C VAL A 69 -7.86 2.36 -7.60
N ASP A 70 -8.05 3.42 -8.39
CA ASP A 70 -9.37 3.90 -8.76
C ASP A 70 -10.27 2.75 -9.24
N ASN A 71 -11.51 2.73 -8.79
CA ASN A 71 -12.44 1.64 -9.09
C ASN A 71 -12.62 1.40 -10.58
N SER A 72 -12.66 2.48 -11.37
CA SER A 72 -12.81 2.44 -12.83
C SER A 72 -11.57 1.89 -13.55
N GLU A 73 -10.43 1.86 -12.85
CA GLU A 73 -9.13 1.46 -13.41
C GLU A 73 -8.66 0.09 -12.91
N ARG A 74 -9.46 -0.57 -12.07
CA ARG A 74 -9.14 -1.92 -11.57
C ARG A 74 -9.15 -2.96 -12.68
N GLY A 75 -8.39 -4.04 -12.48
CA GLY A 75 -8.26 -5.12 -13.47
C GLY A 75 -7.29 -4.83 -14.62
N LYS A 76 -6.80 -3.60 -14.77
CA LYS A 76 -5.88 -3.18 -15.84
C LYS A 76 -4.38 -3.32 -15.49
N GLY A 77 -4.04 -3.95 -14.36
CA GLY A 77 -2.65 -4.18 -13.96
C GLY A 77 -2.01 -3.06 -13.13
N TYR A 78 -2.68 -1.93 -12.90
CA TYR A 78 -2.13 -0.79 -12.15
C TYR A 78 -1.72 -1.17 -10.72
N GLY A 79 -2.51 -1.99 -10.02
CA GLY A 79 -2.20 -2.45 -8.67
C GLY A 79 -0.89 -3.24 -8.60
N SER A 80 -0.68 -4.21 -9.51
CA SER A 80 0.57 -4.98 -9.58
C SER A 80 1.76 -4.12 -9.96
N ALA A 81 1.59 -3.18 -10.89
CA ALA A 81 2.65 -2.26 -11.25
C ALA A 81 3.04 -1.36 -10.07
N LEU A 82 2.05 -0.79 -9.37
CA LEU A 82 2.27 0.05 -8.20
C LEU A 82 2.97 -0.73 -7.08
N LEU A 83 2.49 -1.94 -6.75
CA LEU A 83 3.11 -2.81 -5.74
C LEU A 83 4.58 -3.12 -6.08
N LYS A 84 4.90 -3.44 -7.33
CA LYS A 84 6.29 -3.64 -7.79
C LYS A 84 7.13 -2.37 -7.61
N GLY A 85 6.55 -1.20 -7.88
CA GLY A 85 7.18 0.09 -7.62
C GLY A 85 7.47 0.32 -6.14
N MET A 86 6.53 -0.06 -5.27
CA MET A 86 6.68 0.01 -3.81
C MET A 86 7.78 -0.92 -3.31
N LEU A 87 7.82 -2.18 -3.78
CA LEU A 87 8.89 -3.14 -3.45
C LEU A 87 10.27 -2.59 -3.85
N LYS A 88 10.39 -2.04 -5.06
CA LYS A 88 11.64 -1.41 -5.52
C LYS A 88 12.04 -0.22 -4.65
N ALA A 89 11.09 0.61 -4.26
CA ALA A 89 11.33 1.77 -3.40
C ALA A 89 11.77 1.34 -1.99
N ALA A 90 11.11 0.33 -1.41
CA ALA A 90 11.46 -0.21 -0.10
C ALA A 90 12.86 -0.83 -0.08
N LYS A 91 13.19 -1.62 -1.09
CA LYS A 91 14.54 -2.19 -1.25
C LYS A 91 15.60 -1.10 -1.35
N LYS A 92 15.36 -0.06 -2.14
CA LYS A 92 16.27 1.09 -2.28
C LYS A 92 16.45 1.86 -0.96
N ALA A 93 15.44 1.89 -0.11
CA ALA A 93 15.49 2.51 1.21
C ALA A 93 16.18 1.61 2.27
N GLY A 94 16.63 0.41 1.90
CA GLY A 94 17.34 -0.51 2.79
C GLY A 94 16.44 -1.43 3.62
N ALA A 95 15.15 -1.49 3.31
CA ALA A 95 14.27 -2.50 3.89
C ALA A 95 14.65 -3.89 3.40
N ARG A 96 14.46 -4.89 4.25
CA ARG A 96 14.74 -6.31 3.94
C ARG A 96 13.47 -7.13 3.75
N VAL A 97 12.36 -6.66 4.32
CA VAL A 97 11.05 -7.30 4.25
C VAL A 97 9.99 -6.22 4.04
N MET A 98 9.02 -6.49 3.18
CA MET A 98 7.79 -5.70 3.08
C MET A 98 6.63 -6.50 3.64
N MET A 99 5.82 -5.86 4.48
CA MET A 99 4.69 -6.46 5.18
C MET A 99 3.38 -5.77 4.80
N ASP A 100 2.32 -6.53 4.83
CA ASP A 100 0.94 -6.05 4.82
C ASP A 100 0.07 -6.96 5.67
N PHE A 101 -1.14 -6.54 6.00
CA PHE A 101 -2.11 -7.37 6.70
C PHE A 101 -3.53 -7.12 6.16
N ASP A 102 -4.37 -8.11 6.29
CA ASP A 102 -5.80 -8.01 6.01
C ASP A 102 -6.59 -8.91 6.96
N THR A 103 -7.88 -8.65 7.12
CA THR A 103 -8.79 -9.58 7.78
C THR A 103 -9.12 -10.72 6.82
N PRO A 104 -9.19 -11.99 7.29
CA PRO A 104 -9.73 -13.06 6.48
C PRO A 104 -11.21 -12.74 6.21
N ASN A 105 -11.51 -12.34 5.00
CA ASN A 105 -12.86 -12.15 4.52
C ASN A 105 -13.15 -13.22 3.45
N PRO A 106 -14.24 -13.97 3.51
CA PRO A 106 -14.61 -14.93 2.46
C PRO A 106 -14.81 -14.27 1.09
N HIS A 107 -15.04 -12.95 1.06
CA HIS A 107 -14.99 -12.16 -0.16
C HIS A 107 -13.57 -11.66 -0.49
N ALA A 108 -12.56 -12.44 -0.07
CA ALA A 108 -11.13 -12.22 -0.09
C ALA A 108 -10.73 -11.01 -0.90
N SER A 109 -10.32 -10.01 -0.20
CA SER A 109 -10.11 -8.70 -0.77
C SER A 109 -9.26 -8.81 -2.03
N SER A 110 -9.52 -7.96 -2.98
CA SER A 110 -8.66 -7.80 -4.15
C SER A 110 -7.19 -7.59 -3.76
N LEU A 111 -6.96 -7.08 -2.55
CA LEU A 111 -5.63 -6.89 -1.95
C LEU A 111 -4.93 -8.24 -1.69
N VAL A 112 -5.57 -9.21 -1.03
CA VAL A 112 -4.95 -10.51 -0.74
C VAL A 112 -4.54 -11.21 -2.04
N ARG A 113 -5.42 -11.23 -3.05
CA ARG A 113 -5.09 -11.77 -4.37
C ARG A 113 -3.91 -11.05 -5.01
N LEU A 114 -3.88 -9.72 -4.91
CA LEU A 114 -2.78 -8.91 -5.43
C LEU A 114 -1.47 -9.29 -4.75
N LEU A 115 -1.44 -9.38 -3.43
CA LEU A 115 -0.24 -9.73 -2.65
C LEU A 115 0.27 -11.12 -3.04
N ILE A 116 -0.58 -12.14 -2.99
CA ILE A 116 -0.20 -13.53 -3.30
C ILE A 116 0.29 -13.67 -4.75
N ASN A 117 -0.41 -13.06 -5.71
CA ASN A 117 0.00 -13.09 -7.12
C ASN A 117 1.32 -12.34 -7.39
N ASN A 118 1.76 -11.48 -6.48
CA ASN A 118 3.04 -10.79 -6.58
C ASN A 118 4.11 -11.36 -5.62
N GLY A 119 3.90 -12.58 -5.08
CA GLY A 119 4.90 -13.34 -4.35
C GLY A 119 4.94 -13.12 -2.84
N PHE A 120 3.97 -12.40 -2.27
CA PHE A 120 3.79 -12.37 -0.82
C PHE A 120 3.30 -13.73 -0.31
N ARG A 121 3.69 -14.07 0.89
CA ARG A 121 3.26 -15.30 1.59
C ARG A 121 2.67 -14.95 2.95
N VAL A 122 1.76 -15.77 3.43
CA VAL A 122 1.29 -15.69 4.82
C VAL A 122 2.46 -15.95 5.75
N CYS A 123 2.68 -15.09 6.73
CA CYS A 123 3.77 -15.21 7.69
C CYS A 123 3.32 -15.14 9.15
N GLY A 124 2.04 -14.98 9.42
CA GLY A 124 1.49 -15.00 10.77
C GLY A 124 0.05 -14.53 10.87
N THR A 125 -0.50 -14.65 12.06
CA THR A 125 -1.82 -14.17 12.42
C THR A 125 -1.80 -13.49 13.79
N ASN A 126 -2.73 -12.56 14.02
CA ASN A 126 -2.92 -11.95 15.33
C ASN A 126 -4.42 -11.68 15.55
N ASP A 127 -5.00 -12.36 16.52
CA ASP A 127 -6.42 -12.25 16.90
C ASP A 127 -6.72 -11.05 17.82
N ARG A 128 -5.68 -10.28 18.18
CA ARG A 128 -5.74 -9.06 19.00
C ARG A 128 -5.35 -7.79 18.25
N TRP A 129 -5.14 -7.88 16.94
CA TRP A 129 -4.68 -6.74 16.15
C TRP A 129 -5.71 -5.62 16.10
N PHE A 130 -6.98 -5.97 15.99
CA PHE A 130 -8.10 -5.03 15.96
C PHE A 130 -8.74 -4.97 17.35
N ALA A 131 -8.29 -4.03 18.19
CA ALA A 131 -8.71 -3.91 19.58
C ALA A 131 -10.24 -3.76 19.77
N ASP A 132 -10.90 -3.10 18.82
CA ASP A 132 -12.33 -2.77 18.89
C ASP A 132 -13.23 -3.78 18.14
N GLN A 133 -12.64 -4.79 17.48
CA GLN A 133 -13.37 -5.78 16.71
C GLN A 133 -13.24 -7.17 17.34
N LYS A 134 -14.26 -7.57 18.09
CA LYS A 134 -14.35 -8.94 18.61
C LYS A 134 -14.42 -9.93 17.43
N ASN A 135 -13.53 -10.94 17.42
CA ASN A 135 -13.43 -11.99 16.41
C ASN A 135 -12.82 -11.59 15.06
N ALA A 136 -12.14 -10.44 14.96
CA ALA A 136 -11.38 -10.10 13.77
C ALA A 136 -9.92 -10.48 13.96
N THR A 137 -9.43 -11.46 13.19
CA THR A 137 -8.04 -11.88 13.15
C THR A 137 -7.33 -11.16 12.00
N ALA A 138 -6.18 -10.55 12.27
CA ALA A 138 -5.31 -10.09 11.20
C ALA A 138 -4.48 -11.26 10.65
N VAL A 139 -4.41 -11.38 9.34
CA VAL A 139 -3.47 -12.26 8.65
C VAL A 139 -2.36 -11.40 8.06
N PHE A 140 -1.12 -11.71 8.40
CA PHE A 140 0.04 -10.98 7.92
C PHE A 140 0.64 -11.65 6.69
N TYR A 141 0.99 -10.83 5.72
CA TYR A 141 1.63 -11.21 4.47
C TYR A 141 3.01 -10.56 4.40
N GLY A 142 4.03 -11.33 4.05
CA GLY A 142 5.40 -10.85 3.96
C GLY A 142 6.05 -11.14 2.61
N TYR A 143 6.95 -10.25 2.18
CA TYR A 143 7.76 -10.38 0.98
C TYR A 143 9.23 -10.06 1.32
N ASP A 144 10.15 -10.97 1.03
CA ASP A 144 11.59 -10.76 1.19
C ASP A 144 12.13 -9.90 0.03
N LEU A 145 12.78 -8.76 0.34
CA LEU A 145 13.23 -7.74 -0.61
C LEU A 145 14.63 -7.98 -1.18
#